data_d129c1f8aa48cb8bc02c17a77d129aac
#
_entry.id   d129c1f8aa48cb8bc02c17a77d129aac
#
_cell.length_a   1.000
_cell.length_b   1.000
_cell.length_c   1.000
_cell.angle_alpha   90.00
_cell.angle_beta   90.00
_cell.angle_gamma   90.00
#
_symmetry.space_group_name_H-M   'P 1'
#
loop_
_entity.id
_entity.type
_entity.pdbx_description
1 polymer ?
#
loop_
_entity_poly.entity_id
_entity_poly.type
_entity_poly.pdbx_seq_one_letter_code
_entity_poly.pdbx_strand_id
1 'polypeptide(L)'
;MVVRLPAGQAARQATRRRVVTSKRSLTVMMRPVKRFKRSRAASMAVMAMPPWVPGQETKPAPMPLLVVQSFVNTWDGDQRSDLLLDPAARDWLTAAGLWNASRPPDPAELYLARQVREDIRAMVMANGGGLRPAPADLHAIQAAARACRPVLQVGPDGQVTLSAGHAGSLDAAFMTLLLAIRDAQRDGTWQRLKACGNPDCQWAFYDRSHSRAGAWCDMATCGNRIKNRRLRQRQH
;
A
#
# COMPACT_ATOMS: atom_id res chain seq x y z
N MET A 1 16.80 4.99 55.03
CA MET A 1 18.22 5.37 55.21
C MET A 1 18.52 6.40 54.12
N VAL A 2 18.49 7.67 54.51
CA VAL A 2 18.61 8.86 53.63
C VAL A 2 20.05 9.30 53.63
N VAL A 3 20.72 9.33 52.49
CA VAL A 3 22.07 9.89 52.38
C VAL A 3 21.95 11.27 51.68
N ARG A 4 22.24 12.31 52.46
CA ARG A 4 22.44 13.72 52.01
C ARG A 4 23.83 13.87 51.42
N LEU A 5 23.97 14.59 50.31
CA LEU A 5 25.20 15.11 49.80
C LEU A 5 25.36 16.60 50.19
N PRO A 6 26.56 17.07 50.51
CA PRO A 6 26.80 18.44 50.91
C PRO A 6 27.06 19.39 49.74
N ALA A 7 26.65 20.62 49.90
CA ALA A 7 26.95 21.75 49.05
C ALA A 7 28.41 22.25 49.24
N GLY A 8 29.11 22.51 48.14
CA GLY A 8 30.39 23.17 48.09
C GLY A 8 30.37 24.36 47.15
N GLN A 9 30.50 25.57 47.71
CA GLN A 9 30.74 26.85 47.04
C GLN A 9 32.19 26.95 46.57
N ALA A 10 32.43 27.47 45.35
CA ALA A 10 33.66 28.18 44.98
C ALA A 10 33.37 29.08 43.77
N ALA A 11 33.23 30.32 44.02
CA ALA A 11 34.09 31.46 43.74
C ALA A 11 34.42 31.76 42.27
N ARG A 12 33.92 32.90 41.89
CA ARG A 12 34.11 33.73 40.68
C ARG A 12 35.58 33.97 40.29
N GLN A 13 35.92 33.87 39.03
CA GLN A 13 36.89 34.77 38.39
C GLN A 13 36.47 35.05 36.95
N ALA A 14 36.14 36.30 36.70
CA ALA A 14 35.81 36.84 35.40
C ALA A 14 37.11 37.29 34.70
N THR A 15 37.44 36.66 33.60
CA THR A 15 38.50 37.16 32.70
C THR A 15 37.84 37.69 31.43
N ARG A 16 37.76 39.02 31.33
CA ARG A 16 37.37 39.74 30.10
C ARG A 16 38.41 39.51 29.03
N ARG A 17 38.08 38.71 28.00
CA ARG A 17 38.80 38.75 26.72
C ARG A 17 38.00 39.62 25.74
N ARG A 18 38.63 40.70 25.28
CA ARG A 18 38.19 41.54 24.16
C ARG A 18 38.14 40.68 22.89
N VAL A 19 36.97 40.54 22.31
CA VAL A 19 36.79 39.98 20.97
C VAL A 19 36.92 41.14 19.98
N VAL A 20 37.99 41.12 19.19
CA VAL A 20 38.19 42.01 18.05
C VAL A 20 37.36 41.45 16.91
N THR A 21 36.26 42.11 16.56
CA THR A 21 35.43 41.78 15.41
C THR A 21 36.06 42.32 14.13
N SER A 22 36.73 41.46 13.38
CA SER A 22 37.11 41.73 11.99
C SER A 22 35.94 41.44 11.08
N LYS A 23 35.29 42.49 10.55
CA LYS A 23 34.32 42.40 9.48
C LYS A 23 35.07 42.11 8.16
N ARG A 24 35.15 40.82 7.77
CA ARG A 24 35.44 40.46 6.40
C ARG A 24 34.11 40.04 5.74
N SER A 25 33.60 40.91 4.88
CA SER A 25 32.52 40.63 3.95
C SER A 25 32.97 39.51 3.01
N LEU A 26 32.41 38.30 3.20
CA LEU A 26 32.46 37.24 2.17
C LEU A 26 31.27 37.47 1.23
N THR A 27 31.55 38.13 0.10
CA THR A 27 30.64 38.14 -1.02
C THR A 27 30.65 36.75 -1.65
N VAL A 28 29.70 35.90 -1.29
CA VAL A 28 29.46 34.61 -1.96
C VAL A 28 28.82 34.91 -3.31
N MET A 29 29.60 34.87 -4.38
CA MET A 29 29.06 34.84 -5.74
C MET A 29 28.26 33.57 -5.94
N MET A 30 26.93 33.63 -5.80
CA MET A 30 26.03 32.59 -6.22
C MET A 30 26.08 32.48 -7.73
N ARG A 31 26.75 31.44 -8.25
CA ARG A 31 26.61 31.03 -9.66
C ARG A 31 25.17 30.58 -9.89
N PRO A 32 24.50 31.01 -10.98
CA PRO A 32 23.15 30.57 -11.25
C PRO A 32 23.16 29.06 -11.53
N VAL A 33 22.39 28.30 -10.74
CA VAL A 33 22.13 26.88 -10.97
C VAL A 33 21.43 26.77 -12.32
N LYS A 34 22.11 26.17 -13.30
CA LYS A 34 21.51 25.86 -14.60
C LYS A 34 20.24 25.04 -14.36
N ARG A 35 19.08 25.63 -14.73
CA ARG A 35 17.79 24.92 -14.77
C ARG A 35 17.98 23.68 -15.64
N PHE A 36 18.00 22.52 -15.00
CA PHE A 36 17.95 21.23 -15.70
C PHE A 36 16.62 21.17 -16.43
N LYS A 37 16.62 21.35 -17.75
CA LYS A 37 15.46 21.07 -18.59
C LYS A 37 15.14 19.58 -18.40
N ARG A 38 14.08 19.27 -17.66
CA ARG A 38 13.53 17.91 -17.59
C ARG A 38 13.22 17.50 -19.02
N SER A 39 14.01 16.59 -19.55
CA SER A 39 13.75 15.90 -20.81
C SER A 39 12.37 15.23 -20.70
N ARG A 40 11.39 15.74 -21.41
CA ARG A 40 10.07 15.16 -21.61
C ARG A 40 10.17 14.07 -22.68
N ALA A 41 10.91 13.04 -22.44
CA ALA A 41 10.97 11.86 -23.30
C ALA A 41 11.39 10.64 -22.46
N ALA A 42 10.68 10.40 -21.32
CA ALA A 42 10.54 9.04 -20.88
C ALA A 42 9.44 8.45 -21.77
N SER A 43 9.85 7.80 -22.84
CA SER A 43 9.04 6.86 -23.60
C SER A 43 8.29 6.00 -22.59
N MET A 44 6.95 6.14 -22.53
CA MET A 44 6.10 5.16 -21.88
C MET A 44 6.19 3.90 -22.75
N ALA A 45 7.22 3.09 -22.51
CA ALA A 45 7.16 1.69 -22.87
C ALA A 45 5.85 1.20 -22.23
N VAL A 46 4.91 0.73 -23.02
CA VAL A 46 3.74 -0.01 -22.56
C VAL A 46 4.34 -1.24 -21.89
N MET A 47 4.59 -1.14 -20.58
CA MET A 47 5.03 -2.29 -19.81
C MET A 47 3.89 -3.29 -19.88
N ALA A 48 4.17 -4.43 -20.53
CA ALA A 48 3.24 -5.54 -20.55
C ALA A 48 2.77 -5.82 -19.12
N MET A 49 1.47 -5.97 -18.93
CA MET A 49 0.90 -6.27 -17.62
C MET A 49 1.53 -7.57 -17.10
N PRO A 50 1.90 -7.65 -15.81
CA PRO A 50 2.39 -8.87 -15.22
C PRO A 50 1.39 -10.03 -15.44
N PRO A 51 1.85 -11.27 -15.68
CA PRO A 51 0.97 -12.40 -16.02
C PRO A 51 -0.01 -12.78 -14.90
N TRP A 52 0.27 -12.36 -13.67
CA TRP A 52 -0.61 -12.57 -12.52
C TRP A 52 -1.72 -11.52 -12.39
N VAL A 53 -1.73 -10.49 -13.21
CA VAL A 53 -2.83 -9.51 -13.23
C VAL A 53 -3.97 -10.09 -14.06
N PRO A 54 -5.22 -10.12 -13.52
CA PRO A 54 -6.36 -10.64 -14.25
C PRO A 54 -6.54 -9.94 -15.60
N GLY A 55 -6.84 -10.71 -16.66
CA GLY A 55 -6.94 -10.20 -18.03
C GLY A 55 -8.03 -9.15 -18.24
N GLN A 56 -9.07 -9.13 -17.38
CA GLN A 56 -10.12 -8.12 -17.38
C GLN A 56 -9.74 -6.80 -16.67
N GLU A 57 -8.51 -6.68 -16.13
CA GLU A 57 -8.10 -5.47 -15.41
C GLU A 57 -7.91 -4.30 -16.37
N THR A 58 -8.82 -3.32 -16.30
CA THR A 58 -8.82 -2.12 -17.16
C THR A 58 -8.30 -0.87 -16.46
N LYS A 59 -8.24 -0.89 -15.14
CA LYS A 59 -7.82 0.25 -14.31
C LYS A 59 -6.78 -0.17 -13.27
N PRO A 60 -5.60 -0.61 -13.70
CA PRO A 60 -4.56 -1.11 -12.81
C PRO A 60 -3.98 0.02 -11.94
N ALA A 61 -3.68 -0.29 -10.69
CA ALA A 61 -2.93 0.57 -9.79
C ALA A 61 -1.45 0.63 -10.21
N PRO A 62 -0.68 1.64 -9.77
CA PRO A 62 0.76 1.61 -9.88
C PRO A 62 1.35 0.55 -8.93
N MET A 63 2.55 0.03 -9.27
CA MET A 63 3.31 -0.80 -8.34
C MET A 63 3.79 0.02 -7.14
N PRO A 64 3.87 -0.55 -5.92
CA PRO A 64 3.54 -1.93 -5.56
C PRO A 64 2.04 -2.17 -5.26
N LEU A 65 1.20 -1.13 -5.30
CA LEU A 65 -0.23 -1.22 -4.95
C LEU A 65 -1.02 -2.17 -5.88
N LEU A 66 -0.53 -2.40 -7.10
CA LEU A 66 -1.13 -3.36 -8.03
C LEU A 66 -1.19 -4.78 -7.47
N VAL A 67 -0.20 -5.19 -6.66
CA VAL A 67 -0.22 -6.52 -6.00
C VAL A 67 -1.41 -6.62 -5.04
N VAL A 68 -1.68 -5.55 -4.27
CA VAL A 68 -2.84 -5.49 -3.36
C VAL A 68 -4.15 -5.53 -4.15
N GLN A 69 -4.25 -4.75 -5.24
CA GLN A 69 -5.42 -4.77 -6.11
C GLN A 69 -5.70 -6.17 -6.67
N SER A 70 -4.68 -6.81 -7.22
CA SER A 70 -4.81 -8.15 -7.80
C SER A 70 -5.11 -9.23 -6.74
N PHE A 71 -4.55 -9.09 -5.54
CA PHE A 71 -4.89 -9.97 -4.41
C PHE A 71 -6.36 -9.84 -4.01
N VAL A 72 -6.89 -8.62 -3.93
CA VAL A 72 -8.34 -8.41 -3.70
C VAL A 72 -9.15 -9.03 -4.83
N ASN A 73 -8.71 -8.91 -6.06
CA ASN A 73 -9.40 -9.41 -7.26
C ASN A 73 -9.21 -10.92 -7.51
N THR A 74 -8.57 -11.67 -6.62
CA THR A 74 -8.60 -13.14 -6.64
C THR A 74 -10.02 -13.70 -6.39
N TRP A 75 -10.91 -12.90 -5.84
CA TRP A 75 -12.37 -13.16 -5.86
C TRP A 75 -13.02 -12.32 -6.94
N ASP A 76 -13.68 -12.96 -7.89
CA ASP A 76 -14.52 -12.35 -8.91
C ASP A 76 -16.01 -12.54 -8.56
N GLY A 77 -16.63 -11.46 -8.10
CA GLY A 77 -18.06 -11.49 -7.72
C GLY A 77 -19.00 -11.69 -8.91
N ASP A 78 -18.63 -11.21 -10.10
CA ASP A 78 -19.44 -11.35 -11.33
C ASP A 78 -19.45 -12.81 -11.83
N GLN A 79 -18.29 -13.48 -11.75
CA GLN A 79 -18.17 -14.90 -12.14
C GLN A 79 -18.38 -15.86 -10.97
N ARG A 80 -18.46 -15.37 -9.74
CA ARG A 80 -18.53 -16.15 -8.50
C ARG A 80 -17.39 -17.16 -8.39
N SER A 81 -16.20 -16.76 -8.81
CA SER A 81 -15.02 -17.59 -8.80
C SER A 81 -14.00 -17.08 -7.77
N ASP A 82 -13.34 -17.99 -7.09
CA ASP A 82 -12.30 -17.68 -6.09
C ASP A 82 -11.00 -18.41 -6.45
N LEU A 83 -10.05 -17.66 -6.96
CA LEU A 83 -8.74 -18.19 -7.35
C LEU A 83 -7.98 -18.84 -6.17
N LEU A 84 -8.22 -18.38 -4.94
CA LEU A 84 -7.60 -18.97 -3.76
C LEU A 84 -8.23 -20.32 -3.34
N LEU A 85 -9.30 -20.74 -3.99
CA LEU A 85 -9.88 -22.11 -3.89
C LEU A 85 -9.46 -22.98 -5.07
N ASP A 86 -8.88 -22.41 -6.11
CA ASP A 86 -8.46 -23.10 -7.32
C ASP A 86 -7.10 -23.81 -7.07
N PRO A 87 -6.85 -24.99 -7.67
CA PRO A 87 -5.52 -25.60 -7.68
C PRO A 87 -4.39 -24.66 -8.17
N ALA A 88 -4.73 -23.68 -9.02
CA ALA A 88 -3.78 -22.66 -9.49
C ALA A 88 -3.42 -21.59 -8.46
N ALA A 89 -3.99 -21.59 -7.24
CA ALA A 89 -3.73 -20.60 -6.20
C ALA A 89 -2.24 -20.46 -5.90
N ARG A 90 -1.51 -21.58 -5.80
CA ARG A 90 -0.06 -21.58 -5.57
C ARG A 90 0.70 -20.84 -6.67
N ASP A 91 0.39 -21.17 -7.92
CA ASP A 91 1.12 -20.63 -9.08
C ASP A 91 0.86 -19.12 -9.18
N TRP A 92 -0.36 -18.70 -8.94
CA TRP A 92 -0.71 -17.28 -8.90
C TRP A 92 0.03 -16.55 -7.75
N LEU A 93 -0.02 -17.08 -6.53
CA LEU A 93 0.66 -16.49 -5.37
C LEU A 93 2.17 -16.41 -5.60
N THR A 94 2.75 -17.43 -6.23
CA THR A 94 4.19 -17.44 -6.58
C THR A 94 4.51 -16.40 -7.64
N ALA A 95 3.72 -16.31 -8.70
CA ALA A 95 3.91 -15.33 -9.77
C ALA A 95 3.74 -13.88 -9.26
N ALA A 96 2.83 -13.65 -8.30
CA ALA A 96 2.61 -12.36 -7.66
C ALA A 96 3.68 -12.01 -6.59
N GLY A 97 4.65 -12.90 -6.33
CA GLY A 97 5.68 -12.71 -5.30
C GLY A 97 5.16 -12.83 -3.87
N LEU A 98 3.99 -13.45 -3.70
CA LEU A 98 3.35 -13.65 -2.40
C LEU A 98 3.61 -15.04 -1.80
N TRP A 99 4.25 -15.95 -2.54
CA TRP A 99 4.59 -17.29 -2.10
C TRP A 99 5.92 -17.73 -2.68
N ASN A 100 6.81 -18.25 -1.84
CA ASN A 100 8.14 -18.72 -2.27
C ASN A 100 8.56 -20.04 -1.58
N ALA A 101 7.63 -20.71 -0.89
CA ALA A 101 7.93 -22.01 -0.30
C ALA A 101 7.96 -23.12 -1.35
N SER A 102 8.77 -24.14 -1.12
CA SER A 102 8.83 -25.35 -1.97
C SER A 102 7.53 -26.17 -1.90
N ARG A 103 6.80 -26.11 -0.77
CA ARG A 103 5.51 -26.76 -0.60
C ARG A 103 4.37 -25.88 -1.12
N PRO A 104 3.22 -26.43 -1.48
CA PRO A 104 2.01 -25.65 -1.70
C PRO A 104 1.51 -25.04 -0.39
N PRO A 105 0.75 -23.92 -0.43
CA PRO A 105 0.01 -23.44 0.73
C PRO A 105 -1.01 -24.49 1.16
N ASP A 106 -1.17 -24.67 2.48
CA ASP A 106 -2.17 -25.59 2.99
C ASP A 106 -3.57 -24.95 3.05
N PRO A 107 -4.64 -25.75 3.28
CA PRO A 107 -6.02 -25.23 3.31
C PRO A 107 -6.25 -24.17 4.39
N ALA A 108 -5.58 -24.23 5.54
CA ALA A 108 -5.72 -23.23 6.60
C ALA A 108 -5.04 -21.91 6.21
N GLU A 109 -3.89 -21.98 5.54
CA GLU A 109 -3.21 -20.81 4.98
C GLU A 109 -4.07 -20.14 3.91
N LEU A 110 -4.65 -20.90 2.99
CA LEU A 110 -5.56 -20.35 1.98
C LEU A 110 -6.84 -19.79 2.58
N TYR A 111 -7.36 -20.39 3.65
CA TYR A 111 -8.48 -19.84 4.39
C TYR A 111 -8.12 -18.48 5.00
N LEU A 112 -6.98 -18.38 5.69
CA LEU A 112 -6.50 -17.13 6.25
C LEU A 112 -6.26 -16.07 5.17
N ALA A 113 -5.67 -16.44 4.04
CA ALA A 113 -5.47 -15.52 2.91
C ALA A 113 -6.79 -14.93 2.41
N ARG A 114 -7.84 -15.74 2.32
CA ARG A 114 -9.18 -15.26 1.94
C ARG A 114 -9.76 -14.30 2.99
N GLN A 115 -9.61 -14.57 4.27
CA GLN A 115 -10.06 -13.66 5.33
C GLN A 115 -9.33 -12.32 5.27
N VAL A 116 -8.00 -12.33 5.12
CA VAL A 116 -7.19 -11.11 4.95
C VAL A 116 -7.60 -10.36 3.68
N ARG A 117 -7.91 -11.05 2.60
CA ARG A 117 -8.42 -10.45 1.37
C ARG A 117 -9.72 -9.68 1.59
N GLU A 118 -10.67 -10.27 2.30
CA GLU A 118 -11.95 -9.61 2.57
C GLU A 118 -11.79 -8.41 3.53
N ASP A 119 -10.90 -8.48 4.50
CA ASP A 119 -10.56 -7.33 5.35
C ASP A 119 -9.98 -6.18 4.50
N ILE A 120 -9.05 -6.50 3.58
CA ILE A 120 -8.51 -5.49 2.65
C ILE A 120 -9.62 -4.96 1.73
N ARG A 121 -10.52 -5.81 1.23
CA ARG A 121 -11.67 -5.40 0.42
C ARG A 121 -12.55 -4.40 1.18
N ALA A 122 -12.86 -4.64 2.45
CA ALA A 122 -13.62 -3.72 3.30
C ALA A 122 -12.92 -2.35 3.40
N MET A 123 -11.58 -2.32 3.57
CA MET A 123 -10.80 -1.09 3.56
C MET A 123 -10.87 -0.37 2.21
N VAL A 124 -10.81 -1.09 1.10
CA VAL A 124 -10.90 -0.54 -0.26
C VAL A 124 -12.31 -0.01 -0.57
N MET A 125 -13.36 -0.68 -0.07
CA MET A 125 -14.74 -0.21 -0.18
C MET A 125 -14.93 1.15 0.51
N ALA A 126 -14.31 1.34 1.68
CA ALA A 126 -14.34 2.62 2.40
C ALA A 126 -13.77 3.78 1.58
N ASN A 127 -12.75 3.54 0.74
CA ASN A 127 -12.19 4.55 -0.16
C ASN A 127 -13.19 5.00 -1.25
N GLY A 128 -14.17 4.16 -1.56
CA GLY A 128 -15.28 4.47 -2.49
C GLY A 128 -16.47 5.18 -1.86
N GLY A 129 -16.40 5.55 -0.59
CA GLY A 129 -17.51 6.16 0.18
C GLY A 129 -18.37 5.13 0.91
N GLY A 130 -17.94 3.86 0.98
CA GLY A 130 -18.54 2.86 1.85
C GLY A 130 -18.30 3.12 3.34
N LEU A 131 -18.96 2.35 4.20
CA LEU A 131 -18.71 2.40 5.64
C LEU A 131 -17.25 2.05 5.93
N ARG A 132 -16.65 2.78 6.86
CA ARG A 132 -15.33 2.41 7.37
C ARG A 132 -15.47 1.16 8.23
N PRO A 133 -14.67 0.12 7.99
CA PRO A 133 -14.71 -1.07 8.83
C PRO A 133 -14.34 -0.72 10.26
N ALA A 134 -15.06 -1.27 11.23
CA ALA A 134 -14.68 -1.19 12.62
C ALA A 134 -13.42 -2.05 12.87
N PRO A 135 -12.64 -1.79 13.92
CA PRO A 135 -11.49 -2.63 14.25
C PRO A 135 -11.84 -4.12 14.37
N ALA A 136 -13.07 -4.44 14.82
CA ALA A 136 -13.58 -5.80 14.90
C ALA A 136 -13.77 -6.47 13.53
N ASP A 137 -13.98 -5.70 12.47
CA ASP A 137 -14.19 -6.21 11.11
C ASP A 137 -12.85 -6.48 10.39
N LEU A 138 -11.72 -6.23 11.02
CA LEU A 138 -10.38 -6.35 10.46
C LEU A 138 -9.54 -7.40 11.22
N HIS A 139 -10.18 -8.44 11.70
CA HIS A 139 -9.55 -9.47 12.56
C HIS A 139 -8.39 -10.20 11.88
N ALA A 140 -8.59 -10.63 10.65
CA ALA A 140 -7.61 -11.45 9.95
C ALA A 140 -6.36 -10.65 9.59
N ILE A 141 -6.54 -9.42 9.07
CA ILE A 141 -5.41 -8.56 8.74
C ILE A 141 -4.66 -8.08 10.00
N GLN A 142 -5.36 -7.86 11.12
CA GLN A 142 -4.72 -7.51 12.38
C GLN A 142 -3.94 -8.70 12.97
N ALA A 143 -4.49 -9.90 12.89
CA ALA A 143 -3.79 -11.12 13.31
C ALA A 143 -2.56 -11.36 12.45
N ALA A 144 -2.68 -11.23 11.12
CA ALA A 144 -1.58 -11.31 10.18
C ALA A 144 -0.50 -10.26 10.50
N ALA A 145 -0.89 -9.00 10.76
CA ALA A 145 0.07 -7.94 11.11
C ALA A 145 0.84 -8.22 12.41
N ARG A 146 0.21 -8.87 13.40
CA ARG A 146 0.89 -9.27 14.65
C ARG A 146 1.81 -10.48 14.45
N ALA A 147 1.43 -11.41 13.56
CA ALA A 147 2.24 -12.60 13.24
C ALA A 147 3.46 -12.24 12.40
N CYS A 148 3.36 -11.21 11.55
CA CYS A 148 4.48 -10.70 10.79
C CYS A 148 5.58 -10.23 11.74
N ARG A 149 6.78 -10.81 11.62
CA ARG A 149 7.97 -10.40 12.37
C ARG A 149 8.85 -9.57 11.43
N PRO A 150 8.67 -8.24 11.37
CA PRO A 150 9.44 -7.42 10.47
C PRO A 150 10.91 -7.41 10.89
N VAL A 151 11.79 -7.56 9.91
CA VAL A 151 13.22 -7.42 10.07
C VAL A 151 13.68 -6.18 9.32
N LEU A 152 14.34 -5.27 10.03
CA LEU A 152 15.04 -4.16 9.41
C LEU A 152 16.36 -4.66 8.84
N GLN A 153 16.59 -4.35 7.57
CA GLN A 153 17.84 -4.64 6.88
C GLN A 153 18.46 -3.33 6.38
N VAL A 154 19.77 -3.24 6.50
CA VAL A 154 20.53 -2.11 5.95
C VAL A 154 21.36 -2.65 4.79
N GLY A 155 21.07 -2.17 3.59
CA GLY A 155 21.80 -2.53 2.39
C GLY A 155 23.21 -1.91 2.36
N PRO A 156 24.09 -2.40 1.48
CA PRO A 156 25.43 -1.85 1.30
C PRO A 156 25.44 -0.40 0.78
N ASP A 157 24.34 0.03 0.21
CA ASP A 157 24.06 1.42 -0.24
C ASP A 157 23.50 2.32 0.87
N GLY A 158 23.39 1.82 2.11
CA GLY A 158 22.82 2.50 3.26
C GLY A 158 21.28 2.55 3.27
N GLN A 159 20.60 1.91 2.30
CA GLN A 159 19.14 1.82 2.28
C GLN A 159 18.64 0.95 3.43
N VAL A 160 17.66 1.47 4.17
CA VAL A 160 16.96 0.71 5.22
C VAL A 160 15.67 0.16 4.66
N THR A 161 15.56 -1.17 4.65
CA THR A 161 14.37 -1.88 4.16
C THR A 161 13.72 -2.70 5.26
N LEU A 162 12.41 -2.93 5.13
CA LEU A 162 11.65 -3.85 5.97
C LEU A 162 11.33 -5.08 5.14
N SER A 163 11.65 -6.24 5.68
CA SER A 163 11.31 -7.54 5.09
C SER A 163 10.63 -8.44 6.13
N ALA A 164 9.96 -9.49 5.67
CA ALA A 164 9.48 -10.54 6.57
C ALA A 164 10.67 -11.38 7.06
N GLY A 165 10.71 -11.64 8.36
CA GLY A 165 11.78 -12.44 8.98
C GLY A 165 11.80 -13.91 8.57
N HIS A 166 10.72 -14.42 7.99
CA HIS A 166 10.59 -15.81 7.52
C HIS A 166 10.15 -15.81 6.06
N ALA A 167 11.03 -16.24 5.18
CA ALA A 167 10.68 -16.51 3.79
C ALA A 167 9.85 -17.83 3.72
N GLY A 168 8.86 -17.88 2.81
CA GLY A 168 8.12 -19.12 2.53
C GLY A 168 6.90 -19.36 3.41
N SER A 169 6.38 -18.32 4.03
CA SER A 169 5.11 -18.35 4.76
C SER A 169 4.16 -17.26 4.27
N LEU A 170 2.87 -17.36 4.58
CA LEU A 170 1.91 -16.29 4.34
C LEU A 170 2.25 -15.01 5.12
N ASP A 171 2.99 -15.10 6.21
CA ASP A 171 3.45 -13.91 6.94
C ASP A 171 4.28 -12.99 6.05
N ALA A 172 5.13 -13.57 5.19
CA ALA A 172 5.89 -12.80 4.20
C ALA A 172 4.98 -12.14 3.16
N ALA A 173 3.96 -12.86 2.68
CA ALA A 173 2.96 -12.33 1.77
C ALA A 173 2.18 -11.17 2.40
N PHE A 174 1.69 -11.37 3.62
CA PHE A 174 0.93 -10.33 4.33
C PHE A 174 1.80 -9.12 4.63
N MET A 175 3.07 -9.31 4.99
CA MET A 175 4.01 -8.20 5.15
C MET A 175 4.13 -7.39 3.86
N THR A 176 4.30 -8.05 2.71
CA THR A 176 4.39 -7.40 1.39
C THR A 176 3.15 -6.56 1.11
N LEU A 177 1.94 -7.12 1.34
CA LEU A 177 0.68 -6.42 1.15
C LEU A 177 0.54 -5.22 2.11
N LEU A 178 0.85 -5.40 3.39
CA LEU A 178 0.76 -4.35 4.41
C LEU A 178 1.73 -3.20 4.13
N LEU A 179 2.96 -3.50 3.69
CA LEU A 179 3.93 -2.48 3.31
C LEU A 179 3.46 -1.70 2.07
N ALA A 180 2.92 -2.37 1.06
CA ALA A 180 2.35 -1.72 -0.12
C ALA A 180 1.17 -0.80 0.24
N ILE A 181 0.28 -1.25 1.14
CA ILE A 181 -0.83 -0.43 1.67
C ILE A 181 -0.31 0.78 2.43
N ARG A 182 0.65 0.60 3.35
CA ARG A 182 1.25 1.68 4.13
C ARG A 182 1.87 2.74 3.23
N ASP A 183 2.64 2.33 2.24
CA ASP A 183 3.32 3.26 1.34
C ASP A 183 2.32 4.03 0.48
N ALA A 184 1.29 3.35 -0.04
CA ALA A 184 0.19 3.98 -0.76
C ALA A 184 -0.63 4.94 0.12
N GLN A 185 -0.76 4.69 1.43
CA GLN A 185 -1.39 5.62 2.37
C GLN A 185 -0.54 6.87 2.58
N ARG A 186 0.79 6.73 2.62
CA ARG A 186 1.74 7.84 2.81
C ARG A 186 1.83 8.76 1.60
N ASP A 187 1.78 8.21 0.40
CA ASP A 187 1.86 8.97 -0.86
C ASP A 187 0.49 9.43 -1.39
N GLY A 188 -0.62 9.04 -0.73
CA GLY A 188 -1.98 9.44 -1.07
C GLY A 188 -2.58 8.66 -2.25
N THR A 189 -1.96 7.58 -2.71
CA THR A 189 -2.49 6.72 -3.79
C THR A 189 -3.52 5.71 -3.28
N TRP A 190 -3.49 5.37 -1.99
CA TRP A 190 -4.43 4.43 -1.37
C TRP A 190 -5.89 4.77 -1.60
N GLN A 191 -6.28 6.06 -1.44
CA GLN A 191 -7.68 6.52 -1.60
C GLN A 191 -8.18 6.40 -3.04
N ARG A 192 -7.30 6.14 -4.00
CA ARG A 192 -7.66 5.90 -5.39
C ARG A 192 -7.94 4.42 -5.69
N LEU A 193 -7.51 3.50 -4.83
CA LEU A 193 -7.88 2.10 -4.91
C LEU A 193 -9.28 1.94 -4.30
N LYS A 194 -10.26 1.58 -5.11
CA LYS A 194 -11.67 1.51 -4.76
C LYS A 194 -12.26 0.16 -5.17
N ALA A 195 -13.33 -0.24 -4.51
CA ALA A 195 -14.17 -1.35 -4.97
C ALA A 195 -15.32 -0.82 -5.83
N CYS A 196 -15.72 -1.60 -6.81
CA CYS A 196 -16.88 -1.32 -7.66
C CYS A 196 -18.14 -1.17 -6.80
N GLY A 197 -18.90 -0.09 -7.02
CA GLY A 197 -20.15 0.16 -6.30
C GLY A 197 -21.32 -0.74 -6.72
N ASN A 198 -21.11 -1.69 -7.66
CA ASN A 198 -22.04 -2.77 -7.91
C ASN A 198 -21.84 -3.86 -6.85
N PRO A 199 -22.86 -4.13 -5.97
CA PRO A 199 -22.72 -5.09 -4.88
C PRO A 199 -22.45 -6.52 -5.36
N ASP A 200 -22.85 -6.85 -6.59
CA ASP A 200 -22.64 -8.16 -7.18
C ASP A 200 -21.21 -8.33 -7.76
N CYS A 201 -20.47 -7.22 -7.96
CA CYS A 201 -19.16 -7.22 -8.58
C CYS A 201 -18.04 -7.03 -7.56
N GLN A 202 -18.01 -5.87 -6.88
CA GLN A 202 -17.02 -5.48 -5.87
C GLN A 202 -15.54 -5.54 -6.34
N TRP A 203 -15.30 -5.59 -7.66
CA TRP A 203 -13.96 -5.60 -8.25
C TRP A 203 -13.16 -4.38 -7.83
N ALA A 204 -11.95 -4.57 -7.33
CA ALA A 204 -11.07 -3.46 -6.98
C ALA A 204 -10.48 -2.83 -8.25
N PHE A 205 -10.51 -1.51 -8.34
CA PHE A 205 -9.99 -0.74 -9.46
C PHE A 205 -9.29 0.52 -8.98
N TYR A 206 -8.35 1.03 -9.77
CA TYR A 206 -7.63 2.25 -9.46
C TYR A 206 -8.26 3.47 -10.18
N ASP A 207 -8.80 4.42 -9.41
CA ASP A 207 -9.45 5.62 -9.94
C ASP A 207 -8.42 6.69 -10.31
N ARG A 208 -8.12 6.78 -11.61
CA ARG A 208 -7.20 7.79 -12.18
C ARG A 208 -7.88 9.11 -12.49
N SER A 209 -9.18 9.25 -12.29
CA SER A 209 -9.89 10.49 -12.58
C SER A 209 -9.39 11.64 -11.70
N HIS A 210 -9.44 12.84 -12.24
CA HIS A 210 -9.03 14.05 -11.51
C HIS A 210 -9.91 14.27 -10.28
N SER A 211 -11.24 14.11 -10.44
CA SER A 211 -12.23 14.31 -9.38
C SER A 211 -12.26 13.19 -8.32
N ARG A 212 -11.56 12.07 -8.57
CA ARG A 212 -11.61 10.88 -7.70
C ARG A 212 -13.04 10.39 -7.44
N ALA A 213 -13.96 10.61 -8.39
CA ALA A 213 -15.39 10.29 -8.25
C ALA A 213 -15.78 8.98 -8.96
N GLY A 214 -14.79 8.20 -9.42
CA GLY A 214 -15.04 6.90 -10.04
C GLY A 214 -15.74 5.94 -9.08
N ALA A 215 -16.88 5.39 -9.50
CA ALA A 215 -17.69 4.47 -8.71
C ALA A 215 -17.73 3.05 -9.29
N TRP A 216 -17.25 2.85 -10.51
CA TRP A 216 -17.37 1.59 -11.24
C TRP A 216 -16.03 1.10 -11.78
N CYS A 217 -15.76 -0.19 -11.67
CA CYS A 217 -14.60 -0.80 -12.31
C CYS A 217 -14.64 -0.58 -13.83
N ASP A 218 -15.84 -0.73 -14.42
CA ASP A 218 -16.10 -0.42 -15.80
C ASP A 218 -17.47 0.24 -15.96
N MET A 219 -17.53 1.32 -16.79
CA MET A 219 -18.77 2.07 -16.99
C MET A 219 -19.72 1.35 -17.95
N ALA A 220 -19.19 0.67 -18.97
CA ALA A 220 -19.99 0.00 -19.99
C ALA A 220 -20.74 -1.21 -19.42
N THR A 221 -20.14 -1.88 -18.45
CA THR A 221 -20.73 -3.04 -17.77
C THR A 221 -21.42 -2.64 -16.47
N CYS A 222 -20.68 -2.45 -15.39
CA CYS A 222 -21.23 -2.21 -14.06
C CYS A 222 -21.99 -0.90 -13.95
N GLY A 223 -21.47 0.19 -14.54
CA GLY A 223 -22.14 1.49 -14.52
C GLY A 223 -23.51 1.45 -15.20
N ASN A 224 -23.61 0.86 -16.40
CA ASN A 224 -24.86 0.74 -17.14
C ASN A 224 -25.82 -0.24 -16.44
N ARG A 225 -25.32 -1.36 -15.90
CA ARG A 225 -26.14 -2.34 -15.15
C ARG A 225 -26.87 -1.67 -13.99
N ILE A 226 -26.18 -0.85 -13.19
CA ILE A 226 -26.78 -0.16 -12.05
C ILE A 226 -27.70 0.98 -12.48
N LYS A 227 -27.35 1.75 -13.51
CA LYS A 227 -28.25 2.79 -14.06
C LYS A 227 -29.57 2.18 -14.52
N ASN A 228 -29.53 1.09 -15.26
CA ASN A 228 -30.72 0.39 -15.76
C ASN A 228 -31.55 -0.20 -14.60
N ARG A 229 -30.91 -0.74 -13.56
CA ARG A 229 -31.62 -1.21 -12.35
C ARG A 229 -32.37 -0.08 -11.67
N ARG A 230 -31.72 1.08 -11.46
CA ARG A 230 -32.35 2.28 -10.86
C ARG A 230 -33.48 2.85 -11.72
N LEU A 231 -33.34 2.83 -13.03
CA LEU A 231 -34.40 3.27 -13.95
C LEU A 231 -35.66 2.42 -13.81
N ARG A 232 -35.53 1.09 -13.81
CA ARG A 232 -36.65 0.14 -13.63
C ARG A 232 -37.35 0.34 -12.29
N GLN A 233 -36.57 0.57 -11.20
CA GLN A 233 -37.13 0.80 -9.85
C GLN A 233 -37.93 2.11 -9.74
N ARG A 234 -37.68 3.11 -10.60
CA ARG A 234 -38.45 4.35 -10.63
C ARG A 234 -39.73 4.27 -11.46
N GLN A 235 -39.88 3.25 -12.27
CA GLN A 235 -41.03 3.03 -13.14
C GLN A 235 -42.11 2.14 -12.49
N HIS A 236 -41.82 1.60 -11.33
CA HIS A 236 -42.72 0.85 -10.44
C HIS A 236 -42.93 1.62 -9.14
#